data_3e471ddd0da11e2ed591a407d50c24af
#
_entry.id   3e471ddd0da11e2ed591a407d50c24af
#
_cell.length_a   1.000
_cell.length_b   1.000
_cell.length_c   1.000
_cell.angle_alpha   90.00
_cell.angle_beta   90.00
_cell.angle_gamma   90.00
#
_symmetry.space_group_name_H-M   'P 1'
#
loop_
_entity.id
_entity.type
_entity.pdbx_description
1 polymer ?
#
loop_
_entity_poly.entity_id
_entity_poly.type
_entity_poly.pdbx_seq_one_letter_code
_entity_poly.pdbx_strand_id
1 'polypeptide(L)'
;METSWKNALANEFEKPYFESLVRFLHEEKAAGQKIYPPGSQIFNAFDLTPLQQLKVVILGQDPYHGPGQAHGLSFSVPEGITAPPSLKNIFKEIESDLGIKMSGYPNLENWAKQGVLLLNAVLTVRAGAAASHSKIGWEQFTDAVIRYVSDNCEGVVFLLWGNFARTKKELIDATRHHVLEAAHPSPLARGAFFGCRHFSKTNELLLAQGKAPIDWKL
;
A
#
# COMPACT_ATOMS: atom_id res chain seq x y z
N MET A 1 7.25 9.35 10.13
CA MET A 1 7.87 8.68 8.95
C MET A 1 9.30 8.32 9.31
N GLU A 2 9.71 7.13 8.99
CA GLU A 2 11.06 6.59 9.24
C GLU A 2 12.14 7.40 8.48
N THR A 3 13.36 7.46 9.04
CA THR A 3 14.41 8.40 8.61
C THR A 3 14.85 8.22 7.16
N SER A 4 15.00 6.99 6.67
CA SER A 4 15.44 6.76 5.28
C SER A 4 14.46 7.34 4.26
N TRP A 5 13.17 7.22 4.52
CA TRP A 5 12.12 7.83 3.70
C TRP A 5 12.07 9.35 3.82
N LYS A 6 12.26 9.89 5.04
CA LYS A 6 12.34 11.35 5.22
C LYS A 6 13.45 11.95 4.38
N ASN A 7 14.61 11.32 4.38
CA ASN A 7 15.75 11.77 3.59
C ASN A 7 15.49 11.64 2.08
N ALA A 8 14.93 10.51 1.66
CA ALA A 8 14.61 10.23 0.27
C ALA A 8 13.60 11.23 -0.32
N LEU A 9 12.63 11.64 0.48
CA LEU A 9 11.49 12.45 0.06
C LEU A 9 11.58 13.91 0.57
N ALA A 10 12.73 14.33 1.08
CA ALA A 10 12.90 15.66 1.69
C ALA A 10 12.39 16.78 0.78
N ASN A 11 12.72 16.74 -0.51
CA ASN A 11 12.31 17.74 -1.48
C ASN A 11 10.78 17.77 -1.71
N GLU A 12 10.08 16.65 -1.52
CA GLU A 12 8.63 16.60 -1.70
C GLU A 12 7.90 17.38 -0.60
N PHE A 13 8.41 17.33 0.63
CA PHE A 13 7.81 18.04 1.76
C PHE A 13 7.89 19.56 1.65
N GLU A 14 8.82 20.10 0.85
CA GLU A 14 9.02 21.53 0.61
C GLU A 14 8.20 22.06 -0.56
N LYS A 15 7.52 21.20 -1.31
CA LYS A 15 6.74 21.60 -2.48
C LYS A 15 5.42 22.25 -2.11
N PRO A 16 4.96 23.27 -2.87
CA PRO A 16 3.70 23.98 -2.60
C PRO A 16 2.47 23.08 -2.46
N TYR A 17 2.40 21.99 -3.25
CA TYR A 17 1.26 21.06 -3.16
C TYR A 17 1.21 20.35 -1.82
N PHE A 18 2.39 20.01 -1.24
CA PHE A 18 2.45 19.32 0.06
C PHE A 18 2.07 20.27 1.20
N GLU A 19 2.51 21.51 1.13
CA GLU A 19 2.09 22.56 2.07
C GLU A 19 0.56 22.76 2.01
N SER A 20 0.00 22.83 0.82
CA SER A 20 -1.45 22.96 0.62
C SER A 20 -2.22 21.76 1.17
N LEU A 21 -1.69 20.54 0.99
CA LEU A 21 -2.25 19.30 1.53
C LEU A 21 -2.26 19.34 3.06
N VAL A 22 -1.15 19.71 3.69
CA VAL A 22 -1.05 19.81 5.16
C VAL A 22 -2.04 20.84 5.69
N ARG A 23 -2.11 22.02 5.06
CA ARG A 23 -3.08 23.06 5.43
C ARG A 23 -4.52 22.56 5.33
N PHE A 24 -4.88 21.88 4.25
CA PHE A 24 -6.21 21.28 4.09
C PHE A 24 -6.57 20.34 5.24
N LEU A 25 -5.64 19.44 5.62
CA LEU A 25 -5.87 18.51 6.72
C LEU A 25 -6.05 19.22 8.07
N HIS A 26 -5.32 20.30 8.30
CA HIS A 26 -5.50 21.13 9.50
C HIS A 26 -6.87 21.84 9.50
N GLU A 27 -7.30 22.37 8.36
CA GLU A 27 -8.63 22.99 8.21
C GLU A 27 -9.76 21.99 8.44
N GLU A 28 -9.65 20.78 7.88
CA GLU A 28 -10.60 19.67 8.14
C GLU A 28 -10.73 19.37 9.64
N LYS A 29 -9.60 19.25 10.33
CA LYS A 29 -9.60 19.02 11.79
C LYS A 29 -10.20 20.19 12.56
N ALA A 30 -9.86 21.41 12.20
CA ALA A 30 -10.42 22.61 12.83
C ALA A 30 -11.94 22.72 12.61
N ALA A 31 -12.43 22.24 11.48
CA ALA A 31 -13.86 22.13 11.17
C ALA A 31 -14.57 20.96 11.86
N GLY A 32 -13.87 20.20 12.72
CA GLY A 32 -14.43 19.05 13.44
C GLY A 32 -14.58 17.78 12.60
N GLN A 33 -14.00 17.72 11.41
CA GLN A 33 -14.02 16.52 10.59
C GLN A 33 -13.11 15.44 11.19
N LYS A 34 -13.65 14.22 11.26
CA LYS A 34 -12.85 13.05 11.65
C LYS A 34 -12.14 12.48 10.43
N ILE A 35 -10.82 12.33 10.54
CA ILE A 35 -9.94 11.86 9.47
C ILE A 35 -9.37 10.51 9.86
N TYR A 36 -9.30 9.57 8.90
CA TYR A 36 -8.65 8.27 9.04
C TYR A 36 -7.47 8.14 8.07
N PRO A 37 -6.42 7.39 8.46
CA PRO A 37 -6.15 6.87 9.81
C PRO A 37 -5.84 8.01 10.80
N PRO A 38 -5.69 7.72 12.11
CA PRO A 38 -5.15 8.68 13.09
C PRO A 38 -3.83 9.28 12.60
N GLY A 39 -3.56 10.54 12.95
CA GLY A 39 -2.41 11.28 12.43
C GLY A 39 -1.06 10.58 12.63
N SER A 40 -0.89 9.89 13.75
CA SER A 40 0.32 9.09 14.03
C SER A 40 0.50 7.88 13.10
N GLN A 41 -0.53 7.46 12.38
CA GLN A 41 -0.52 6.27 11.52
C GLN A 41 -0.58 6.60 10.02
N ILE A 42 -0.65 7.86 9.62
CA ILE A 42 -0.73 8.25 8.20
C ILE A 42 0.46 7.67 7.39
N PHE A 43 1.66 7.68 7.98
CA PHE A 43 2.88 7.18 7.35
C PHE A 43 3.32 5.81 7.86
N ASN A 44 2.41 5.02 8.43
CA ASN A 44 2.74 3.74 9.05
C ASN A 44 3.39 2.74 8.08
N ALA A 45 2.99 2.75 6.81
CA ALA A 45 3.62 1.92 5.77
C ALA A 45 5.13 2.20 5.65
N PHE A 46 5.51 3.47 5.71
CA PHE A 46 6.91 3.89 5.66
C PHE A 46 7.67 3.59 6.95
N ASP A 47 6.98 3.70 8.10
CA ASP A 47 7.58 3.44 9.42
C ASP A 47 7.93 1.96 9.59
N LEU A 48 7.10 1.07 9.08
CA LEU A 48 7.27 -0.38 9.19
C LEU A 48 8.15 -0.99 8.10
N THR A 49 8.36 -0.29 7.00
CA THR A 49 9.16 -0.76 5.86
C THR A 49 10.24 0.26 5.52
N PRO A 50 11.37 0.29 6.25
CA PRO A 50 12.52 1.14 5.90
C PRO A 50 12.94 0.94 4.45
N LEU A 51 13.39 2.01 3.79
CA LEU A 51 13.72 1.99 2.36
C LEU A 51 14.76 0.91 1.99
N GLN A 52 15.75 0.69 2.86
CA GLN A 52 16.79 -0.31 2.65
C GLN A 52 16.27 -1.76 2.72
N GLN A 53 15.11 -1.97 3.32
CA GLN A 53 14.48 -3.29 3.44
C GLN A 53 13.42 -3.53 2.36
N LEU A 54 13.14 -2.55 1.52
CA LEU A 54 12.07 -2.61 0.53
C LEU A 54 12.33 -3.72 -0.49
N LYS A 55 11.36 -4.61 -0.66
CA LYS A 55 11.37 -5.72 -1.63
C LYS A 55 10.15 -5.69 -2.53
N VAL A 56 8.99 -5.33 -1.98
CA VAL A 56 7.69 -5.41 -2.65
C VAL A 56 6.91 -4.14 -2.38
N VAL A 57 6.18 -3.65 -3.37
CA VAL A 57 5.18 -2.60 -3.21
C VAL A 57 3.82 -3.15 -3.60
N ILE A 58 2.86 -3.09 -2.68
CA ILE A 58 1.44 -3.39 -2.97
C ILE A 58 0.69 -2.06 -2.91
N LEU A 59 0.11 -1.66 -4.04
CA LEU A 59 -0.57 -0.38 -4.15
C LEU A 59 -2.07 -0.53 -3.94
N GLY A 60 -2.59 0.10 -2.87
CA GLY A 60 -4.01 0.32 -2.64
C GLY A 60 -4.45 1.71 -3.14
N GLN A 61 -5.72 2.03 -3.03
CA GLN A 61 -6.28 3.31 -3.49
C GLN A 61 -6.36 4.32 -2.36
N ASP A 62 -7.32 4.20 -1.47
CA ASP A 62 -7.51 5.08 -0.32
C ASP A 62 -7.79 4.27 0.95
N PRO A 63 -7.63 4.88 2.15
CA PRO A 63 -7.89 4.18 3.40
C PRO A 63 -9.35 3.79 3.57
N TYR A 64 -9.61 2.76 4.35
CA TYR A 64 -10.96 2.47 4.81
C TYR A 64 -11.54 3.66 5.58
N HIS A 65 -12.79 4.01 5.29
CA HIS A 65 -13.47 5.17 5.89
C HIS A 65 -14.35 4.83 7.10
N GLY A 66 -14.42 3.54 7.47
CA GLY A 66 -15.13 3.09 8.66
C GLY A 66 -14.29 3.29 9.94
N PRO A 67 -14.94 3.41 11.11
CA PRO A 67 -14.25 3.60 12.38
C PRO A 67 -13.34 2.42 12.71
N GLY A 68 -12.11 2.72 13.13
CA GLY A 68 -11.12 1.73 13.57
C GLY A 68 -10.52 0.84 12.49
N GLN A 69 -10.84 1.03 11.21
CA GLN A 69 -10.36 0.17 10.12
C GLN A 69 -9.00 0.58 9.57
N ALA A 70 -8.82 1.85 9.23
CA ALA A 70 -7.56 2.33 8.65
C ALA A 70 -6.48 2.50 9.71
N HIS A 71 -5.29 1.98 9.44
CA HIS A 71 -4.11 2.16 10.29
C HIS A 71 -2.82 2.43 9.50
N GLY A 72 -2.95 2.93 8.28
CA GLY A 72 -1.83 3.38 7.45
C GLY A 72 -1.17 2.32 6.59
N LEU A 73 -1.77 1.14 6.48
CA LEU A 73 -1.34 0.05 5.58
C LEU A 73 -2.47 -0.31 4.62
N SER A 74 -2.17 -0.36 3.32
CA SER A 74 -3.17 -0.74 2.31
C SER A 74 -3.74 -2.14 2.59
N PHE A 75 -5.03 -2.33 2.38
CA PHE A 75 -5.80 -3.56 2.60
C PHE A 75 -5.90 -4.05 4.04
N SER A 76 -5.03 -3.62 4.93
CA SER A 76 -4.91 -4.06 6.32
C SER A 76 -5.91 -3.37 7.24
N VAL A 77 -6.38 -4.09 8.25
CA VAL A 77 -7.11 -3.54 9.41
C VAL A 77 -6.48 -4.05 10.70
N PRO A 78 -6.62 -3.30 11.82
CA PRO A 78 -6.10 -3.75 13.10
C PRO A 78 -6.70 -5.08 13.57
N GLU A 79 -5.98 -5.73 14.49
CA GLU A 79 -6.50 -6.89 15.21
C GLU A 79 -7.84 -6.56 15.88
N GLY A 80 -8.77 -7.53 15.87
CA GLY A 80 -10.13 -7.36 16.41
C GLY A 80 -11.13 -6.75 15.43
N ILE A 81 -10.67 -6.23 14.30
CA ILE A 81 -11.54 -5.74 13.23
C ILE A 81 -11.73 -6.86 12.20
N THR A 82 -12.97 -7.04 11.75
CA THR A 82 -13.26 -8.06 10.72
C THR A 82 -12.57 -7.71 9.41
N ALA A 83 -11.89 -8.69 8.82
CA ALA A 83 -11.22 -8.52 7.51
C ALA A 83 -12.23 -8.06 6.45
N PRO A 84 -11.99 -6.93 5.76
CA PRO A 84 -12.83 -6.48 4.66
C PRO A 84 -12.86 -7.46 3.48
N PRO A 85 -13.85 -7.37 2.60
CA PRO A 85 -14.03 -8.33 1.51
C PRO A 85 -12.81 -8.48 0.60
N SER A 86 -12.13 -7.39 0.25
CA SER A 86 -10.90 -7.45 -0.57
C SER A 86 -9.80 -8.22 0.13
N LEU A 87 -9.60 -8.01 1.43
CA LEU A 87 -8.60 -8.74 2.22
C LEU A 87 -8.92 -10.22 2.33
N LYS A 88 -10.20 -10.58 2.50
CA LYS A 88 -10.64 -11.98 2.48
C LYS A 88 -10.32 -12.66 1.14
N ASN A 89 -10.48 -11.95 0.03
CA ASN A 89 -10.13 -12.46 -1.28
C ASN A 89 -8.61 -12.61 -1.49
N ILE A 90 -7.82 -11.68 -0.95
CA ILE A 90 -6.36 -11.81 -0.91
C ILE A 90 -5.97 -13.08 -0.15
N PHE A 91 -6.55 -13.35 1.01
CA PHE A 91 -6.25 -14.58 1.78
C PHE A 91 -6.63 -15.84 1.01
N LYS A 92 -7.79 -15.87 0.35
CA LYS A 92 -8.20 -17.02 -0.48
C LYS A 92 -7.21 -17.28 -1.62
N GLU A 93 -6.72 -16.22 -2.27
CA GLU A 93 -5.72 -16.36 -3.32
C GLU A 93 -4.39 -16.89 -2.77
N ILE A 94 -3.94 -16.40 -1.60
CA ILE A 94 -2.72 -16.92 -0.94
C ILE A 94 -2.88 -18.41 -0.63
N GLU A 95 -4.02 -18.83 -0.09
CA GLU A 95 -4.29 -20.23 0.22
C GLU A 95 -4.23 -21.10 -1.04
N SER A 96 -4.85 -20.65 -2.13
CA SER A 96 -4.85 -21.35 -3.42
C SER A 96 -3.47 -21.38 -4.09
N ASP A 97 -2.75 -20.26 -4.06
CA ASP A 97 -1.45 -20.11 -4.72
C ASP A 97 -0.34 -20.87 -4.00
N LEU A 98 -0.29 -20.80 -2.67
CA LEU A 98 0.80 -21.34 -1.85
C LEU A 98 0.46 -22.66 -1.17
N GLY A 99 -0.78 -23.12 -1.20
CA GLY A 99 -1.21 -24.33 -0.51
C GLY A 99 -1.14 -24.24 1.02
N ILE A 100 -1.19 -23.02 1.58
CA ILE A 100 -1.17 -22.76 3.02
C ILE A 100 -2.56 -22.36 3.50
N LYS A 101 -2.83 -22.54 4.78
CA LYS A 101 -4.06 -22.06 5.40
C LYS A 101 -3.78 -20.74 6.12
N MET A 102 -4.57 -19.71 5.79
CA MET A 102 -4.51 -18.42 6.47
C MET A 102 -5.31 -18.47 7.77
N SER A 103 -4.78 -17.81 8.81
CA SER A 103 -5.46 -17.73 10.11
C SER A 103 -6.70 -16.83 10.11
N GLY A 104 -6.81 -15.96 9.10
CA GLY A 104 -7.80 -14.89 9.06
C GLY A 104 -7.40 -13.66 9.86
N TYR A 105 -6.21 -13.62 10.43
CA TYR A 105 -5.65 -12.46 11.14
C TYR A 105 -5.52 -11.27 10.17
N PRO A 106 -6.21 -10.13 10.43
CA PRO A 106 -6.41 -9.13 9.40
C PRO A 106 -5.34 -8.04 9.35
N ASN A 107 -4.38 -8.06 10.29
CA ASN A 107 -3.32 -7.07 10.38
C ASN A 107 -2.09 -7.54 9.59
N LEU A 108 -1.70 -6.76 8.58
CA LEU A 108 -0.61 -7.08 7.65
C LEU A 108 0.75 -6.50 8.06
N GLU A 109 0.91 -6.02 9.29
CA GLU A 109 2.19 -5.47 9.76
C GLU A 109 3.35 -6.45 9.60
N ASN A 110 3.10 -7.76 9.74
CA ASN A 110 4.13 -8.76 9.56
C ASN A 110 4.69 -8.80 8.12
N TRP A 111 3.86 -8.52 7.12
CA TRP A 111 4.34 -8.35 5.74
C TRP A 111 5.19 -7.09 5.59
N ALA A 112 4.72 -5.97 6.17
CA ALA A 112 5.44 -4.70 6.12
C ALA A 112 6.84 -4.81 6.73
N LYS A 113 6.98 -5.48 7.87
CA LYS A 113 8.26 -5.73 8.55
C LYS A 113 9.22 -6.61 7.75
N GLN A 114 8.73 -7.35 6.76
CA GLN A 114 9.55 -8.16 5.85
C GLN A 114 9.97 -7.42 4.57
N GLY A 115 9.59 -6.16 4.41
CA GLY A 115 9.94 -5.35 3.25
C GLY A 115 8.81 -5.18 2.23
N VAL A 116 7.56 -5.41 2.61
CA VAL A 116 6.38 -5.15 1.78
C VAL A 116 5.82 -3.77 2.11
N LEU A 117 6.03 -2.79 1.24
CA LEU A 117 5.43 -1.46 1.37
C LEU A 117 3.95 -1.53 0.97
N LEU A 118 3.08 -1.52 1.97
CA LEU A 118 1.63 -1.53 1.80
C LEU A 118 1.14 -0.09 1.65
N LEU A 119 1.27 0.45 0.45
CA LEU A 119 1.06 1.87 0.14
C LEU A 119 -0.34 2.10 -0.44
N ASN A 120 -1.10 3.04 0.14
CA ASN A 120 -2.25 3.62 -0.53
C ASN A 120 -1.81 4.82 -1.38
N ALA A 121 -2.46 5.03 -2.51
CA ALA A 121 -2.21 6.22 -3.34
C ALA A 121 -2.68 7.51 -2.65
N VAL A 122 -3.74 7.44 -1.86
CA VAL A 122 -4.26 8.51 -1.00
C VAL A 122 -4.10 8.06 0.46
N LEU A 123 -3.46 8.87 1.30
CA LEU A 123 -3.09 8.44 2.65
C LEU A 123 -4.08 8.82 3.74
N THR A 124 -5.07 9.63 3.44
CA THR A 124 -6.13 10.01 4.38
C THR A 124 -7.51 9.97 3.74
N VAL A 125 -8.53 9.87 4.58
CA VAL A 125 -9.94 9.92 4.17
C VAL A 125 -10.78 10.53 5.29
N ARG A 126 -11.85 11.24 4.94
CA ARG A 126 -12.85 11.68 5.92
C ARG A 126 -13.70 10.50 6.35
N ALA A 127 -14.01 10.42 7.63
CA ALA A 127 -14.87 9.37 8.20
C ALA A 127 -16.21 9.27 7.44
N GLY A 128 -16.55 8.07 7.01
CA GLY A 128 -17.79 7.76 6.29
C GLY A 128 -17.87 8.28 4.84
N ALA A 129 -16.80 8.89 4.30
CA ALA A 129 -16.81 9.52 2.98
C ALA A 129 -15.66 8.99 2.10
N ALA A 130 -15.90 7.85 1.43
CA ALA A 130 -14.93 7.25 0.52
C ALA A 130 -14.41 8.26 -0.51
N ALA A 131 -13.13 8.18 -0.84
CA ALA A 131 -12.45 9.04 -1.81
C ALA A 131 -12.51 10.56 -1.53
N SER A 132 -12.92 10.97 -0.33
CA SER A 132 -13.07 12.39 0.03
C SER A 132 -11.79 13.21 -0.07
N HIS A 133 -10.62 12.58 0.04
CA HIS A 133 -9.31 13.23 -0.04
C HIS A 133 -8.53 12.89 -1.32
N SER A 134 -9.20 12.37 -2.35
CA SER A 134 -8.53 11.92 -3.59
C SER A 134 -7.89 13.05 -4.41
N LYS A 135 -8.28 14.32 -4.18
CA LYS A 135 -7.83 15.47 -4.98
C LYS A 135 -7.02 16.51 -4.19
N ILE A 136 -6.56 16.17 -3.00
CA ILE A 136 -5.88 17.14 -2.12
C ILE A 136 -4.36 17.16 -2.24
N GLY A 137 -3.78 16.29 -3.07
CA GLY A 137 -2.33 16.23 -3.32
C GLY A 137 -1.65 14.91 -2.94
N TRP A 138 -2.34 13.97 -2.26
CA TRP A 138 -1.75 12.70 -1.88
C TRP A 138 -1.23 11.89 -3.06
N GLU A 139 -1.95 11.83 -4.18
CA GLU A 139 -1.49 11.08 -5.35
C GLU A 139 -0.19 11.64 -5.92
N GLN A 140 -0.03 12.96 -5.91
CA GLN A 140 1.22 13.58 -6.33
C GLN A 140 2.40 13.14 -5.45
N PHE A 141 2.17 13.07 -4.14
CA PHE A 141 3.17 12.60 -3.19
C PHE A 141 3.50 11.12 -3.38
N THR A 142 2.50 10.25 -3.46
CA THR A 142 2.71 8.80 -3.63
C THR A 142 3.24 8.44 -5.01
N ASP A 143 2.91 9.18 -6.05
CA ASP A 143 3.55 9.06 -7.36
C ASP A 143 5.06 9.39 -7.28
N ALA A 144 5.42 10.41 -6.50
CA ALA A 144 6.83 10.72 -6.23
C ALA A 144 7.54 9.60 -5.46
N VAL A 145 6.86 8.95 -4.52
CA VAL A 145 7.38 7.76 -3.82
C VAL A 145 7.67 6.63 -4.81
N ILE A 146 6.72 6.32 -5.69
CA ILE A 146 6.89 5.25 -6.70
C ILE A 146 8.06 5.58 -7.63
N ARG A 147 8.15 6.82 -8.13
CA ARG A 147 9.27 7.26 -8.97
C ARG A 147 10.60 7.16 -8.24
N TYR A 148 10.66 7.60 -6.98
CA TYR A 148 11.88 7.50 -6.18
C TYR A 148 12.36 6.04 -6.08
N VAL A 149 11.45 5.11 -5.77
CA VAL A 149 11.75 3.68 -5.71
C VAL A 149 12.23 3.18 -7.07
N SER A 150 11.53 3.56 -8.14
CA SER A 150 11.92 3.17 -9.51
C SER A 150 13.32 3.64 -9.87
N ASP A 151 13.69 4.85 -9.49
CA ASP A 151 14.96 5.46 -9.88
C ASP A 151 16.15 5.04 -9.00
N ASN A 152 15.89 4.71 -7.72
CA ASN A 152 16.95 4.55 -6.72
C ASN A 152 17.04 3.14 -6.10
N CYS A 153 16.08 2.25 -6.35
CA CYS A 153 16.11 0.86 -5.90
C CYS A 153 16.34 -0.10 -7.07
N GLU A 154 16.57 -1.37 -6.77
CA GLU A 154 16.77 -2.42 -7.76
C GLU A 154 15.90 -3.65 -7.46
N GLY A 155 15.28 -4.21 -8.51
CA GLY A 155 14.60 -5.49 -8.44
C GLY A 155 13.38 -5.51 -7.52
N VAL A 156 12.73 -4.37 -7.29
CA VAL A 156 11.50 -4.29 -6.50
C VAL A 156 10.35 -4.91 -7.28
N VAL A 157 9.50 -5.67 -6.60
CA VAL A 157 8.30 -6.27 -7.18
C VAL A 157 7.09 -5.40 -6.87
N PHE A 158 6.47 -4.84 -7.90
CA PHE A 158 5.26 -4.02 -7.77
C PHE A 158 4.04 -4.87 -8.08
N LEU A 159 3.11 -4.96 -7.13
CA LEU A 159 1.82 -5.61 -7.30
C LEU A 159 0.75 -4.56 -7.54
N LEU A 160 0.27 -4.48 -8.78
CA LEU A 160 -0.70 -3.49 -9.23
C LEU A 160 -2.05 -4.16 -9.50
N TRP A 161 -2.99 -4.00 -8.59
CA TRP A 161 -4.29 -4.66 -8.61
C TRP A 161 -5.42 -3.70 -8.96
N GLY A 162 -6.07 -3.96 -10.08
CA GLY A 162 -7.16 -3.15 -10.62
C GLY A 162 -6.70 -2.01 -11.53
N ASN A 163 -7.66 -1.41 -12.23
CA ASN A 163 -7.36 -0.43 -13.28
C ASN A 163 -6.63 0.81 -12.74
N PHE A 164 -7.04 1.29 -11.56
CA PHE A 164 -6.39 2.46 -10.95
C PHE A 164 -4.90 2.19 -10.67
N ALA A 165 -4.57 1.10 -9.97
CA ALA A 165 -3.19 0.77 -9.66
C ALA A 165 -2.35 0.54 -10.92
N ARG A 166 -2.92 -0.09 -11.94
CA ARG A 166 -2.24 -0.32 -13.24
C ARG A 166 -1.80 0.96 -13.93
N THR A 167 -2.50 2.08 -13.76
CA THR A 167 -2.08 3.36 -14.34
C THR A 167 -0.72 3.81 -13.82
N LYS A 168 -0.33 3.37 -12.62
CA LYS A 168 0.96 3.72 -12.00
C LYS A 168 2.16 2.99 -12.60
N LYS A 169 1.92 2.00 -13.46
CA LYS A 169 2.98 1.29 -14.21
C LYS A 169 3.89 2.23 -15.00
N GLU A 170 3.31 3.32 -15.51
CA GLU A 170 4.06 4.35 -16.26
C GLU A 170 5.14 5.06 -15.44
N LEU A 171 5.07 4.98 -14.09
CA LEU A 171 6.05 5.57 -13.18
C LEU A 171 7.22 4.64 -12.90
N ILE A 172 7.18 3.39 -13.38
CA ILE A 172 8.09 2.31 -13.00
C ILE A 172 8.94 1.90 -14.20
N ASP A 173 10.25 1.88 -14.02
CA ASP A 173 11.18 1.33 -15.01
C ASP A 173 11.13 -0.21 -14.95
N ALA A 174 10.41 -0.82 -15.89
CA ALA A 174 10.25 -2.27 -15.98
C ALA A 174 11.54 -3.01 -16.41
N THR A 175 12.59 -2.30 -16.80
CA THR A 175 13.91 -2.91 -17.07
C THR A 175 14.70 -3.16 -15.78
N ARG A 176 14.36 -2.45 -14.69
CA ARG A 176 15.04 -2.54 -13.39
C ARG A 176 14.18 -3.21 -12.32
N HIS A 177 12.86 -3.25 -12.51
CA HIS A 177 11.90 -3.74 -11.55
C HIS A 177 10.93 -4.74 -12.19
N HIS A 178 10.15 -5.41 -11.36
CA HIS A 178 9.13 -6.35 -11.78
C HIS A 178 7.74 -5.76 -11.52
N VAL A 179 6.88 -5.78 -12.53
CA VAL A 179 5.50 -5.30 -12.42
C VAL A 179 4.55 -6.47 -12.67
N LEU A 180 3.80 -6.84 -11.66
CA LEU A 180 2.77 -7.88 -11.74
C LEU A 180 1.39 -7.22 -11.67
N GLU A 181 0.58 -7.44 -12.70
CA GLU A 181 -0.75 -6.84 -12.84
C GLU A 181 -1.85 -7.89 -12.68
N ALA A 182 -2.89 -7.56 -11.96
CA ALA A 182 -4.08 -8.40 -11.80
C ALA A 182 -5.34 -7.52 -11.69
N ALA A 183 -6.52 -8.16 -11.74
CA ALA A 183 -7.77 -7.50 -11.37
C ALA A 183 -7.74 -7.10 -9.88
N HIS A 184 -8.60 -6.18 -9.48
CA HIS A 184 -8.72 -5.79 -8.07
C HIS A 184 -9.28 -6.95 -7.23
N PRO A 185 -8.81 -7.16 -5.98
CA PRO A 185 -9.32 -8.24 -5.11
C PRO A 185 -10.75 -8.00 -4.60
N SER A 186 -11.35 -6.86 -4.85
CA SER A 186 -12.75 -6.58 -4.50
C SER A 186 -13.71 -7.59 -5.11
N PRO A 187 -14.80 -7.97 -4.40
CA PRO A 187 -15.89 -8.76 -4.98
C PRO A 187 -16.49 -8.15 -6.26
N LEU A 188 -16.39 -6.84 -6.44
CA LEU A 188 -16.85 -6.15 -7.66
C LEU A 188 -16.12 -6.61 -8.93
N ALA A 189 -14.91 -7.15 -8.80
CA ALA A 189 -14.16 -7.74 -9.91
C ALA A 189 -14.63 -9.16 -10.28
N ARG A 190 -15.70 -9.67 -9.63
CA ARG A 190 -16.34 -10.94 -9.94
C ARG A 190 -15.38 -12.14 -10.01
N GLY A 191 -14.38 -12.16 -9.12
CA GLY A 191 -13.41 -13.25 -9.03
C GLY A 191 -12.25 -13.19 -10.02
N ALA A 192 -12.14 -12.16 -10.84
CA ALA A 192 -11.05 -12.02 -11.80
C ALA A 192 -9.64 -11.87 -11.18
N PHE A 193 -9.56 -11.63 -9.88
CA PHE A 193 -8.32 -11.60 -9.12
C PHE A 193 -7.74 -13.01 -8.89
N PHE A 194 -8.60 -14.00 -8.71
CA PHE A 194 -8.18 -15.36 -8.37
C PHE A 194 -7.39 -16.02 -9.53
N GLY A 195 -6.36 -16.77 -9.16
CA GLY A 195 -5.46 -17.41 -10.11
C GLY A 195 -4.34 -16.50 -10.62
N CYS A 196 -4.21 -15.26 -10.11
CA CYS A 196 -3.11 -14.38 -10.49
C CYS A 196 -1.74 -14.90 -10.02
N ARG A 197 -1.69 -15.68 -8.93
CA ARG A 197 -0.49 -16.30 -8.36
C ARG A 197 0.62 -15.30 -8.02
N HIS A 198 0.26 -14.10 -7.65
CA HIS A 198 1.22 -13.03 -7.38
C HIS A 198 2.12 -13.32 -6.18
N PHE A 199 1.69 -14.14 -5.23
CA PHE A 199 2.44 -14.43 -4.01
C PHE A 199 3.59 -15.41 -4.27
N SER A 200 3.34 -16.50 -4.99
CA SER A 200 4.39 -17.43 -5.46
C SER A 200 5.33 -16.75 -6.45
N LYS A 201 4.80 -16.01 -7.43
CA LYS A 201 5.60 -15.29 -8.43
C LYS A 201 6.51 -14.26 -7.79
N THR A 202 6.03 -13.51 -6.79
CA THR A 202 6.85 -12.56 -6.02
C THR A 202 8.03 -13.27 -5.36
N ASN A 203 7.78 -14.39 -4.70
CA ASN A 203 8.84 -15.15 -4.04
C ASN A 203 9.84 -15.76 -5.01
N GLU A 204 9.40 -16.26 -6.16
CA GLU A 204 10.29 -16.71 -7.26
C GLU A 204 11.22 -15.59 -7.73
N LEU A 205 10.67 -14.38 -7.94
CA LEU A 205 11.44 -13.21 -8.36
C LEU A 205 12.44 -12.75 -7.31
N LEU A 206 12.06 -12.77 -6.03
CA LEU A 206 12.96 -12.43 -4.93
C LEU A 206 14.10 -13.45 -4.79
N LEU A 207 13.79 -14.74 -4.83
CA LEU A 207 14.79 -15.82 -4.75
C LEU A 207 15.78 -15.75 -5.92
N ALA A 208 15.30 -15.46 -7.13
CA ALA A 208 16.16 -15.28 -8.31
C ALA A 208 17.16 -14.12 -8.16
N GLN A 209 16.88 -13.16 -7.28
CA GLN A 209 17.77 -12.04 -6.94
C GLN A 209 18.63 -12.31 -5.70
N GLY A 210 18.57 -13.52 -5.12
CA GLY A 210 19.27 -13.84 -3.87
C GLY A 210 18.65 -13.16 -2.63
N LYS A 211 17.42 -12.66 -2.73
CA LYS A 211 16.70 -12.03 -1.62
C LYS A 211 15.83 -13.06 -0.89
N ALA A 212 15.68 -12.89 0.42
CA ALA A 212 14.77 -13.72 1.21
C ALA A 212 13.32 -13.55 0.71
N PRO A 213 12.59 -14.67 0.53
CA PRO A 213 11.18 -14.62 0.15
C PRO A 213 10.33 -14.00 1.27
N ILE A 214 9.10 -13.62 0.93
CA ILE A 214 8.12 -13.15 1.91
C ILE A 214 7.40 -14.36 2.50
N ASP A 215 7.33 -14.44 3.82
CA ASP A 215 6.39 -15.31 4.50
C ASP A 215 5.02 -14.63 4.53
N TRP A 216 4.14 -15.10 3.64
CA TRP A 216 2.78 -14.56 3.50
C TRP A 216 1.80 -15.05 4.55
N LYS A 217 2.20 -16.05 5.35
CA LYS A 217 1.36 -16.58 6.43
C LYS A 217 1.23 -15.58 7.58
N LEU A 218 0.02 -15.44 8.10
CA LEU A 218 -0.32 -14.57 9.25
C LEU A 218 -0.84 -15.38 10.41
#